data_988747678d8516ec0415b4ac8a2ebe3f
#
_entry.id   988747678d8516ec0415b4ac8a2ebe3f
#
_cell.length_a   1.000
_cell.length_b   1.000
_cell.length_c   1.000
_cell.angle_alpha   90.00
_cell.angle_beta   90.00
_cell.angle_gamma   90.00
#
_symmetry.space_group_name_H-M   'P 1'
#
loop_
_entity.id
_entity.type
_entity.pdbx_description
1 polymer ?
#
loop_
_entity_poly.entity_id
_entity_poly.type
_entity_poly.pdbx_seq_one_letter_code
_entity_poly.pdbx_strand_id
1 'polypeptide(L)'
;GFILLFLAGCGNMANTPTQKVEEFLGKYQTMDEDVTTQLKQVLSDDKTMNDEQKDKYRALMEKQYQNLSYKIENEDINGDRATVDVEVEVLDYATTINKSKKYYEEHKDEIEKENQEDKKDNNNMVEDAVDDAETAVKESSAYINYKLKELESVNDTTTYTITFYLNKENGDWKLQDISDSDRQKLHGLYEG
;
A
#
# COMPACT_ATOMS: atom_id res chain seq x y z
N GLY A 1 23.11 6.14 -19.17
CA GLY A 1 23.08 6.70 -17.85
C GLY A 1 23.04 8.22 -17.90
N PHE A 2 21.83 8.79 -17.80
CA PHE A 2 21.69 10.24 -17.54
C PHE A 2 21.39 10.41 -16.07
N ILE A 3 22.40 10.83 -15.31
CA ILE A 3 22.21 11.32 -13.95
C ILE A 3 21.71 12.76 -14.10
N LEU A 4 20.41 12.97 -13.87
CA LEU A 4 19.86 14.28 -13.63
C LEU A 4 20.20 14.68 -12.20
N LEU A 5 21.26 15.45 -12.06
CA LEU A 5 21.59 16.17 -10.85
C LEU A 5 20.50 17.25 -10.63
N PHE A 6 19.58 16.98 -9.72
CA PHE A 6 18.74 18.02 -9.18
C PHE A 6 19.59 18.93 -8.31
N LEU A 7 19.93 20.10 -8.84
CA LEU A 7 20.45 21.19 -8.05
C LEU A 7 19.34 21.66 -7.11
N ALA A 8 19.50 21.35 -5.83
CA ALA A 8 18.74 21.99 -4.77
C ALA A 8 19.10 23.47 -4.75
N GLY A 9 18.40 24.26 -5.55
CA GLY A 9 18.46 25.73 -5.48
C GLY A 9 17.62 26.21 -4.30
N CYS A 10 18.26 26.67 -3.25
CA CYS A 10 17.62 27.52 -2.26
C CYS A 10 17.15 28.82 -2.94
N GLY A 11 15.89 28.90 -3.24
CA GLY A 11 15.26 30.11 -3.76
C GLY A 11 13.77 29.83 -3.92
N ASN A 12 12.92 30.76 -3.53
CA ASN A 12 11.47 30.75 -3.57
C ASN A 12 10.89 29.60 -4.40
N MET A 13 10.41 28.59 -3.71
CA MET A 13 9.87 27.38 -4.35
C MET A 13 8.71 27.80 -5.25
N ALA A 14 8.94 27.78 -6.56
CA ALA A 14 7.88 27.91 -7.51
C ALA A 14 6.89 26.77 -7.25
N ASN A 15 5.67 27.14 -6.84
CA ASN A 15 4.59 26.20 -6.58
C ASN A 15 4.13 25.60 -7.91
N THR A 16 4.66 24.45 -8.26
CA THR A 16 4.33 23.73 -9.50
C THR A 16 3.51 22.49 -9.21
N PRO A 17 2.70 22.01 -10.15
CA PRO A 17 1.98 20.74 -10.00
C PRO A 17 2.90 19.58 -9.68
N THR A 18 4.03 19.46 -10.36
CA THR A 18 5.04 18.41 -10.13
C THR A 18 5.55 18.44 -8.70
N GLN A 19 5.87 19.62 -8.16
CA GLN A 19 6.33 19.73 -6.77
C GLN A 19 5.29 19.24 -5.77
N LYS A 20 4.02 19.50 -5.99
CA LYS A 20 2.93 19.01 -5.13
C LYS A 20 2.82 17.48 -5.15
N VAL A 21 3.01 16.88 -6.31
CA VAL A 21 3.04 15.43 -6.45
C VAL A 21 4.27 14.84 -5.76
N GLU A 22 5.44 15.45 -5.91
CA GLU A 22 6.67 15.01 -5.24
C GLU A 22 6.56 15.13 -3.72
N GLU A 23 5.95 16.20 -3.20
CA GLU A 23 5.65 16.33 -1.77
C GLU A 23 4.74 15.21 -1.27
N PHE A 24 3.70 14.90 -2.03
CA PHE A 24 2.77 13.80 -1.71
C PHE A 24 3.49 12.44 -1.65
N LEU A 25 4.24 12.10 -2.67
CA LEU A 25 4.98 10.84 -2.72
C LEU A 25 6.11 10.79 -1.66
N GLY A 26 6.75 11.91 -1.41
CA GLY A 26 7.77 12.05 -0.37
C GLY A 26 7.26 11.78 1.04
N LYS A 27 6.00 12.11 1.32
CA LYS A 27 5.36 11.77 2.60
C LYS A 27 5.29 10.27 2.84
N TYR A 28 5.01 9.49 1.80
CA TYR A 28 5.06 8.02 1.89
C TYR A 28 6.48 7.52 2.12
N GLN A 29 7.43 8.01 1.34
CA GLN A 29 8.83 7.58 1.43
C GLN A 29 9.46 7.85 2.79
N THR A 30 9.08 8.94 3.45
CA THR A 30 9.60 9.36 4.76
C THR A 30 8.75 8.91 5.94
N MET A 31 7.65 8.20 5.70
CA MET A 31 6.70 7.83 6.74
C MET A 31 6.23 9.03 7.56
N ASP A 32 5.80 10.07 6.85
CA ASP A 32 5.26 11.28 7.45
C ASP A 32 4.10 10.96 8.41
N GLU A 33 3.86 11.85 9.37
CA GLU A 33 2.82 11.68 10.39
C GLU A 33 1.43 11.46 9.78
N ASP A 34 1.10 12.15 8.68
CA ASP A 34 -0.18 11.97 7.98
C ASP A 34 -0.33 10.55 7.43
N VAL A 35 0.72 10.02 6.81
CA VAL A 35 0.74 8.65 6.28
C VAL A 35 0.66 7.62 7.40
N THR A 36 1.40 7.82 8.46
CA THR A 36 1.38 6.95 9.65
C THR A 36 -0.01 6.92 10.31
N THR A 37 -0.63 8.08 10.45
CA THR A 37 -1.97 8.21 11.02
C THR A 37 -3.02 7.51 10.16
N GLN A 38 -2.98 7.69 8.84
CA GLN A 38 -3.88 6.99 7.92
C GLN A 38 -3.72 5.47 7.99
N LEU A 39 -2.50 4.98 8.04
CA LEU A 39 -2.22 3.54 8.16
C LEU A 39 -2.75 2.97 9.47
N LYS A 40 -2.56 3.66 10.58
CA LYS A 40 -3.13 3.29 11.89
C LYS A 40 -4.66 3.25 11.84
N GLN A 41 -5.29 4.23 11.20
CA GLN A 41 -6.74 4.30 11.08
C GLN A 41 -7.29 3.12 10.26
N VAL A 42 -6.70 2.81 9.13
CA VAL A 42 -7.09 1.68 8.28
C VAL A 42 -6.97 0.36 9.04
N LEU A 43 -5.89 0.17 9.78
CA LEU A 43 -5.67 -1.04 10.59
C LEU A 43 -6.63 -1.11 11.78
N SER A 44 -6.93 0.02 12.42
CA SER A 44 -7.90 0.09 13.52
C SER A 44 -9.32 -0.27 13.05
N ASP A 45 -9.69 0.11 11.84
CA ASP A 45 -11.00 -0.16 11.26
C ASP A 45 -11.11 -1.58 10.69
N ASP A 46 -9.99 -2.25 10.47
CA ASP A 46 -9.98 -3.63 9.99
C ASP A 46 -10.39 -4.60 11.09
N LYS A 47 -11.42 -5.40 10.81
CA LYS A 47 -11.97 -6.41 11.73
C LYS A 47 -11.61 -7.84 11.35
N THR A 48 -10.85 -8.03 10.27
CA THR A 48 -10.50 -9.36 9.76
C THR A 48 -9.19 -9.89 10.32
N MET A 49 -8.29 -8.99 10.74
CA MET A 49 -6.98 -9.31 11.28
C MET A 49 -6.95 -9.16 12.80
N ASN A 50 -6.24 -10.06 13.47
CA ASN A 50 -5.86 -9.89 14.87
C ASN A 50 -4.69 -8.91 15.02
N ASP A 51 -4.32 -8.57 16.24
CA ASP A 51 -3.28 -7.57 16.51
C ASP A 51 -1.91 -7.95 15.94
N GLU A 52 -1.53 -9.22 16.03
CA GLU A 52 -0.26 -9.72 15.47
C GLU A 52 -0.24 -9.60 13.93
N GLN A 53 -1.34 -9.97 13.28
CA GLN A 53 -1.50 -9.84 11.83
C GLN A 53 -1.48 -8.38 11.40
N LYS A 54 -2.11 -7.48 12.15
CA LYS A 54 -2.07 -6.03 11.91
C LYS A 54 -0.65 -5.48 12.00
N ASP A 55 0.14 -5.92 12.98
CA ASP A 55 1.53 -5.51 13.12
C ASP A 55 2.38 -5.96 11.94
N LYS A 56 2.20 -7.19 11.47
CA LYS A 56 2.87 -7.71 10.27
C LYS A 56 2.47 -6.96 9.01
N TYR A 57 1.19 -6.69 8.84
CA TYR A 57 0.69 -5.91 7.72
C TYR A 57 1.23 -4.47 7.74
N ARG A 58 1.27 -3.85 8.90
CA ARG A 58 1.87 -2.52 9.05
C ARG A 58 3.32 -2.51 8.62
N ALA A 59 4.12 -3.49 9.05
CA ALA A 59 5.52 -3.60 8.66
C ALA A 59 5.69 -3.76 7.14
N LEU A 60 4.81 -4.52 6.49
CA LEU A 60 4.79 -4.69 5.04
C LEU A 60 4.49 -3.38 4.31
N MET A 61 3.52 -2.60 4.80
CA MET A 61 3.19 -1.31 4.21
C MET A 61 4.28 -0.27 4.44
N GLU A 62 4.89 -0.24 5.61
CA GLU A 62 6.05 0.62 5.89
C GLU A 62 7.23 0.30 4.96
N LYS A 63 7.52 -0.98 4.77
CA LYS A 63 8.53 -1.42 3.80
C LYS A 63 8.20 -0.96 2.39
N GLN A 64 6.94 -1.10 1.97
CA GLN A 64 6.48 -0.66 0.65
C GLN A 64 6.67 0.84 0.45
N TYR A 65 6.25 1.63 1.40
CA TYR A 65 6.34 3.09 1.30
C TYR A 65 7.78 3.58 1.31
N GLN A 66 8.63 3.04 2.17
CA GLN A 66 10.04 3.42 2.29
C GLN A 66 10.86 3.02 1.05
N ASN A 67 10.43 1.98 0.33
CA ASN A 67 11.07 1.52 -0.90
C ASN A 67 10.42 2.06 -2.18
N LEU A 68 9.36 2.85 -2.05
CA LEU A 68 8.70 3.50 -3.18
C LEU A 68 9.70 4.38 -3.92
N SER A 69 9.83 4.16 -5.21
CA SER A 69 10.54 5.08 -6.11
C SER A 69 9.61 5.53 -7.22
N TYR A 70 9.91 6.65 -7.82
CA TYR A 70 9.09 7.20 -8.88
C TYR A 70 9.89 8.01 -9.89
N LYS A 71 9.30 8.19 -11.05
CA LYS A 71 9.81 9.02 -12.12
C LYS A 71 8.66 9.87 -12.66
N ILE A 72 8.85 11.19 -12.66
CA ILE A 72 7.91 12.11 -13.31
C ILE A 72 8.08 11.97 -14.81
N GLU A 73 6.99 11.67 -15.51
CA GLU A 73 7.01 11.46 -16.95
C GLU A 73 6.51 12.66 -17.72
N ASN A 74 5.43 13.30 -17.25
CA ASN A 74 4.83 14.42 -17.94
C ASN A 74 4.10 15.35 -16.98
N GLU A 75 4.15 16.64 -17.26
CA GLU A 75 3.33 17.66 -16.61
C GLU A 75 2.58 18.43 -17.70
N ASP A 76 1.27 18.52 -17.58
CA ASP A 76 0.42 19.29 -18.48
C ASP A 76 -0.40 20.29 -17.67
N ILE A 77 -0.25 21.58 -18.00
CA ILE A 77 -0.97 22.67 -17.35
C ILE A 77 -1.92 23.30 -18.35
N ASN A 78 -3.19 23.35 -18.01
CA ASN A 78 -4.23 24.01 -18.79
C ASN A 78 -5.07 24.94 -17.89
N GLY A 79 -4.70 26.21 -17.87
CA GLY A 79 -5.34 27.20 -17.00
C GLY A 79 -5.16 26.86 -15.52
N ASP A 80 -6.26 26.69 -14.81
CA ASP A 80 -6.30 26.35 -13.39
C ASP A 80 -6.32 24.85 -13.11
N ARG A 81 -6.09 24.03 -14.11
CA ARG A 81 -6.02 22.57 -14.02
C ARG A 81 -4.67 22.06 -14.48
N ALA A 82 -4.21 21.01 -13.87
CA ALA A 82 -3.00 20.32 -14.30
C ALA A 82 -3.12 18.82 -14.10
N THR A 83 -2.35 18.09 -14.88
CA THR A 83 -2.10 16.66 -14.70
C THR A 83 -0.61 16.41 -14.63
N VAL A 84 -0.23 15.43 -13.82
CA VAL A 84 1.15 14.96 -13.72
C VAL A 84 1.13 13.44 -13.83
N ASP A 85 1.77 12.91 -14.86
CA ASP A 85 1.93 11.49 -15.07
C ASP A 85 3.21 11.02 -14.38
N VAL A 86 3.08 10.00 -13.55
CA VAL A 86 4.19 9.46 -12.76
C VAL A 86 4.25 7.95 -12.92
N GLU A 87 5.43 7.45 -13.26
CA GLU A 87 5.73 6.02 -13.14
C GLU A 87 6.22 5.75 -11.72
N VAL A 88 5.51 4.89 -10.99
CA VAL A 88 5.91 4.44 -9.66
C VAL A 88 6.45 3.02 -9.74
N GLU A 89 7.51 2.75 -8.99
CA GLU A 89 8.07 1.41 -8.79
C GLU A 89 7.85 0.98 -7.35
N VAL A 90 7.22 -0.16 -7.19
CA VAL A 90 6.77 -0.70 -5.91
C VAL A 90 7.09 -2.19 -5.82
N LEU A 91 7.15 -2.73 -4.60
CA LEU A 91 7.21 -4.18 -4.40
C LEU A 91 5.93 -4.83 -4.94
N ASP A 92 6.08 -5.92 -5.67
CA ASP A 92 4.98 -6.61 -6.34
C ASP A 92 4.25 -7.57 -5.39
N TYR A 93 3.48 -7.00 -4.49
CA TYR A 93 2.66 -7.78 -3.56
C TYR A 93 1.47 -8.47 -4.26
N ALA A 94 0.92 -7.86 -5.30
CA ALA A 94 -0.24 -8.39 -6.01
C ALA A 94 0.01 -9.78 -6.59
N THR A 95 1.14 -9.99 -7.23
CA THR A 95 1.51 -11.31 -7.79
C THR A 95 1.64 -12.37 -6.68
N THR A 96 2.25 -12.02 -5.56
CA THR A 96 2.39 -12.93 -4.41
C THR A 96 1.04 -13.25 -3.76
N ILE A 97 0.15 -12.27 -3.65
CA ILE A 97 -1.21 -12.48 -3.13
C ILE A 97 -1.97 -13.46 -4.02
N ASN A 98 -1.90 -13.30 -5.35
CA ASN A 98 -2.54 -14.21 -6.28
C ASN A 98 -2.00 -15.65 -6.19
N LYS A 99 -0.69 -15.80 -6.07
CA LYS A 99 -0.06 -17.11 -5.87
C LYS A 99 -0.46 -17.72 -4.54
N SER A 100 -0.49 -16.94 -3.47
CA SER A 100 -0.88 -17.38 -2.14
C SER A 100 -2.32 -17.87 -2.10
N LYS A 101 -3.22 -17.16 -2.78
CA LYS A 101 -4.62 -17.56 -2.90
C LYS A 101 -4.79 -18.90 -3.60
N LYS A 102 -4.12 -19.10 -4.72
CA LYS A 102 -4.17 -20.38 -5.46
C LYS A 102 -3.59 -21.52 -4.63
N TYR A 103 -2.45 -21.29 -4.00
CA TYR A 103 -1.81 -22.30 -3.17
C TYR A 103 -2.70 -22.67 -1.98
N TYR A 104 -3.31 -21.69 -1.33
CA TYR A 104 -4.24 -21.95 -0.23
C TYR A 104 -5.46 -22.76 -0.68
N GLU A 105 -6.05 -22.46 -1.83
CA GLU A 105 -7.19 -23.20 -2.37
C GLU A 105 -6.85 -24.68 -2.62
N GLU A 106 -5.61 -24.96 -3.03
CA GLU A 106 -5.11 -26.33 -3.29
C GLU A 106 -4.66 -27.07 -2.02
N HIS A 107 -4.23 -26.37 -0.98
CA HIS A 107 -3.61 -26.91 0.24
C HIS A 107 -4.34 -26.49 1.52
N LYS A 108 -5.60 -26.17 1.41
CA LYS A 108 -6.40 -25.59 2.50
C LYS A 108 -6.32 -26.42 3.80
N ASP A 109 -6.48 -27.73 3.70
CA ASP A 109 -6.51 -28.60 4.87
C ASP A 109 -5.16 -28.63 5.60
N GLU A 110 -4.04 -28.57 4.86
CA GLU A 110 -2.70 -28.53 5.44
C GLU A 110 -2.45 -27.22 6.17
N ILE A 111 -2.77 -26.09 5.52
CA ILE A 111 -2.57 -24.74 6.07
C ILE A 111 -3.43 -24.52 7.32
N GLU A 112 -4.69 -24.95 7.29
CA GLU A 112 -5.59 -24.84 8.43
C GLU A 112 -5.10 -25.69 9.61
N LYS A 113 -4.53 -26.86 9.34
CA LYS A 113 -3.98 -27.76 10.36
C LYS A 113 -2.74 -27.17 11.03
N GLU A 114 -1.80 -26.67 10.26
CA GLU A 114 -0.60 -25.99 10.78
C GLU A 114 -0.96 -24.82 11.69
N ASN A 115 -1.94 -24.02 11.28
CA ASN A 115 -2.40 -22.88 12.08
C ASN A 115 -3.04 -23.30 13.42
N GLN A 116 -3.62 -24.51 13.51
CA GLN A 116 -4.15 -25.04 14.77
C GLN A 116 -3.05 -25.56 15.69
N GLU A 117 -1.96 -26.08 15.14
CA GLU A 117 -0.80 -26.56 15.92
C GLU A 117 -0.06 -25.37 16.55
N ASP A 118 0.15 -24.28 15.83
CA ASP A 118 0.77 -23.06 16.34
C ASP A 118 -0.03 -22.42 17.49
N LYS A 119 -1.36 -22.57 17.50
CA LYS A 119 -2.23 -22.10 18.58
C LYS A 119 -2.16 -22.92 19.84
N LYS A 120 -1.72 -24.19 19.78
CA LYS A 120 -1.61 -25.06 20.95
C LYS A 120 -0.41 -24.71 21.83
N ASP A 121 0.62 -24.10 21.26
CA ASP A 121 1.81 -23.68 22.01
C ASP A 121 1.61 -22.33 22.74
N ASN A 122 0.61 -21.55 22.36
CA ASN A 122 0.20 -20.33 23.05
C ASN A 122 -1.09 -20.56 23.83
N ASN A 123 -0.93 -21.04 25.04
CA ASN A 123 -2.02 -21.26 25.98
C ASN A 123 -2.63 -19.94 26.44
N ASN A 124 -3.58 -19.42 25.69
CA ASN A 124 -4.62 -18.54 26.20
C ASN A 124 -5.90 -18.78 25.43
N MET A 125 -6.76 -19.56 26.04
CA MET A 125 -8.14 -19.76 25.62
C MET A 125 -8.86 -18.43 25.70
N VAL A 126 -9.33 -17.94 24.57
CA VAL A 126 -10.57 -17.20 24.50
C VAL A 126 -11.47 -17.96 23.53
N GLU A 127 -12.40 -18.69 24.10
CA GLU A 127 -13.56 -19.16 23.36
C GLU A 127 -14.38 -17.93 22.98
N ASP A 128 -14.27 -17.48 21.74
CA ASP A 128 -15.32 -16.65 21.17
C ASP A 128 -16.26 -17.54 20.39
N ALA A 129 -17.48 -17.61 20.91
CA ALA A 129 -18.61 -18.19 20.26
C ALA A 129 -18.82 -17.53 18.90
N VAL A 130 -18.66 -18.33 17.86
CA VAL A 130 -18.97 -17.94 16.48
C VAL A 130 -20.48 -17.80 16.37
N ASP A 131 -20.96 -16.58 16.22
CA ASP A 131 -22.31 -16.33 15.79
C ASP A 131 -22.36 -16.36 14.25
N ASP A 132 -23.13 -17.30 13.74
CA ASP A 132 -23.41 -17.47 12.32
C ASP A 132 -24.20 -16.27 11.80
N ALA A 133 -23.67 -15.61 10.82
CA ALA A 133 -24.33 -15.16 9.61
C ALA A 133 -23.61 -13.97 9.00
N GLU A 134 -22.94 -14.21 7.98
CA GLU A 134 -22.89 -13.44 6.74
C GLU A 134 -21.76 -13.97 5.89
N THR A 135 -22.12 -14.60 4.80
CA THR A 135 -21.23 -15.14 3.79
C THR A 135 -20.60 -14.03 2.92
N ALA A 136 -19.86 -13.14 3.55
CA ALA A 136 -18.68 -12.57 2.93
C ALA A 136 -17.59 -13.62 3.13
N VAL A 137 -16.81 -13.94 2.13
CA VAL A 137 -15.67 -14.86 2.24
C VAL A 137 -14.73 -14.27 3.28
N LYS A 138 -14.97 -14.60 4.57
CA LYS A 138 -14.02 -14.31 5.63
C LYS A 138 -12.78 -15.10 5.28
N GLU A 139 -11.75 -14.39 4.84
CA GLU A 139 -10.42 -14.97 4.75
C GLU A 139 -10.14 -15.61 6.11
N SER A 140 -9.84 -16.90 6.13
CA SER A 140 -9.53 -17.59 7.38
C SER A 140 -8.26 -16.99 7.99
N SER A 141 -8.14 -17.03 9.32
CA SER A 141 -6.92 -16.58 10.00
C SER A 141 -5.68 -17.31 9.50
N ALA A 142 -5.82 -18.59 9.15
CA ALA A 142 -4.77 -19.39 8.55
C ALA A 142 -4.31 -18.85 7.20
N TYR A 143 -5.25 -18.49 6.34
CA TYR A 143 -4.94 -17.89 5.04
C TYR A 143 -4.25 -16.54 5.20
N ILE A 144 -4.73 -15.69 6.10
CA ILE A 144 -4.12 -14.39 6.37
C ILE A 144 -2.67 -14.56 6.84
N ASN A 145 -2.41 -15.46 7.78
CA ASN A 145 -1.07 -15.77 8.27
C ASN A 145 -0.16 -16.27 7.14
N TYR A 146 -0.64 -17.18 6.32
CA TYR A 146 0.09 -17.72 5.18
C TYR A 146 0.45 -16.59 4.18
N LYS A 147 -0.53 -15.79 3.80
CA LYS A 147 -0.35 -14.65 2.89
C LYS A 147 0.68 -13.64 3.42
N LEU A 148 0.57 -13.25 4.68
CA LEU A 148 1.50 -12.30 5.30
C LEU A 148 2.92 -12.84 5.32
N LYS A 149 3.11 -14.13 5.61
CA LYS A 149 4.42 -14.78 5.58
C LYS A 149 5.04 -14.76 4.18
N GLU A 150 4.26 -15.08 3.16
CA GLU A 150 4.74 -15.04 1.78
C GLU A 150 5.10 -13.61 1.34
N LEU A 151 4.32 -12.61 1.77
CA LEU A 151 4.59 -11.20 1.46
C LEU A 151 5.90 -10.69 2.08
N GLU A 152 6.31 -11.19 3.23
CA GLU A 152 7.58 -10.82 3.87
C GLU A 152 8.80 -11.13 3.00
N SER A 153 8.71 -12.12 2.12
CA SER A 153 9.79 -12.57 1.24
C SER A 153 9.83 -11.86 -0.11
N VAL A 154 8.89 -10.94 -0.39
CA VAL A 154 8.82 -10.25 -1.67
C VAL A 154 9.95 -9.25 -1.80
N ASN A 155 10.72 -9.39 -2.89
CA ASN A 155 11.77 -8.46 -3.30
C ASN A 155 11.59 -7.99 -4.75
N ASP A 156 10.75 -8.66 -5.52
CA ASP A 156 10.46 -8.28 -6.89
C ASP A 156 9.64 -6.99 -6.92
N THR A 157 9.91 -6.16 -7.90
CA THR A 157 9.23 -4.89 -8.11
C THR A 157 8.38 -4.91 -9.37
N THR A 158 7.42 -4.02 -9.42
CA THR A 158 6.62 -3.73 -10.60
C THR A 158 6.44 -2.24 -10.74
N THR A 159 6.08 -1.80 -11.93
CA THR A 159 5.84 -0.39 -12.22
C THR A 159 4.39 -0.16 -12.63
N TYR A 160 3.86 0.97 -12.19
CA TYR A 160 2.53 1.44 -12.58
C TYR A 160 2.61 2.91 -12.98
N THR A 161 1.73 3.34 -13.86
CA THR A 161 1.53 4.75 -14.15
C THR A 161 0.35 5.28 -13.37
N ILE A 162 0.56 6.39 -12.67
CA ILE A 162 -0.49 7.14 -11.98
C ILE A 162 -0.56 8.52 -12.59
N THR A 163 -1.75 8.97 -12.96
CA THR A 163 -2.01 10.34 -13.36
C THR A 163 -2.60 11.09 -12.18
N PHE A 164 -1.89 12.10 -11.71
CA PHE A 164 -2.34 13.00 -10.64
C PHE A 164 -3.05 14.20 -11.25
N TYR A 165 -4.15 14.60 -10.63
CA TYR A 165 -4.95 15.77 -11.03
C TYR A 165 -4.83 16.84 -9.98
N LEU A 166 -4.62 18.08 -10.45
CA LEU A 166 -4.46 19.25 -9.58
C LEU A 166 -5.36 20.38 -10.06
N ASN A 167 -5.85 21.16 -9.12
CA ASN A 167 -6.54 22.43 -9.37
C ASN A 167 -5.78 23.55 -8.71
N LYS A 168 -5.79 24.72 -9.36
CA LYS A 168 -5.22 25.93 -8.81
C LYS A 168 -6.30 26.70 -8.03
N GLU A 169 -6.04 26.92 -6.76
CA GLU A 169 -6.90 27.65 -5.84
C GLU A 169 -6.10 28.77 -5.16
N ASN A 170 -6.55 29.99 -5.28
CA ASN A 170 -5.87 31.16 -4.69
C ASN A 170 -4.36 31.26 -5.03
N GLY A 171 -4.01 30.88 -6.25
CA GLY A 171 -2.62 30.90 -6.71
C GLY A 171 -1.79 29.65 -6.36
N ASP A 172 -2.35 28.73 -5.61
CA ASP A 172 -1.68 27.48 -5.20
C ASP A 172 -2.25 26.25 -5.90
N TRP A 173 -1.36 25.38 -6.36
CA TRP A 173 -1.77 24.08 -6.87
C TRP A 173 -2.16 23.15 -5.73
N LYS A 174 -3.35 22.55 -5.84
CA LYS A 174 -3.86 21.57 -4.89
C LYS A 174 -4.08 20.24 -5.56
N LEU A 175 -3.49 19.21 -4.96
CA LEU A 175 -3.65 17.83 -5.40
C LEU A 175 -5.06 17.35 -5.09
N GLN A 176 -5.72 16.78 -6.11
CA GLN A 176 -6.99 16.09 -5.94
C GLN A 176 -6.77 14.71 -5.29
N ASP A 177 -7.78 14.19 -4.60
CA ASP A 177 -7.72 12.84 -4.06
C ASP A 177 -7.50 11.83 -5.17
N ILE A 178 -6.61 10.89 -4.93
CA ILE A 178 -6.37 9.80 -5.86
C ILE A 178 -7.48 8.74 -5.77
N SER A 179 -7.73 8.05 -6.88
CA SER A 179 -8.69 6.96 -6.92
C SER A 179 -8.23 5.77 -6.06
N ASP A 180 -9.17 4.87 -5.72
CA ASP A 180 -8.84 3.63 -5.03
C ASP A 180 -7.89 2.76 -5.85
N SER A 181 -8.06 2.70 -7.18
CA SER A 181 -7.15 2.00 -8.08
C SER A 181 -5.72 2.54 -7.98
N ASP A 182 -5.55 3.85 -8.00
CA ASP A 182 -4.22 4.49 -7.90
C ASP A 182 -3.62 4.27 -6.51
N ARG A 183 -4.43 4.28 -5.47
CA ARG A 183 -3.99 3.95 -4.12
C ARG A 183 -3.49 2.51 -4.03
N GLN A 184 -4.18 1.56 -4.67
CA GLN A 184 -3.71 0.18 -4.77
C GLN A 184 -2.38 0.05 -5.52
N LYS A 185 -2.14 0.89 -6.53
CA LYS A 185 -0.84 0.95 -7.21
C LYS A 185 0.29 1.34 -6.26
N LEU A 186 0.08 2.33 -5.40
CA LEU A 186 1.06 2.73 -4.38
C LEU A 186 1.33 1.62 -3.35
N HIS A 187 0.34 0.80 -3.07
CA HIS A 187 0.45 -0.32 -2.13
C HIS A 187 1.05 -1.58 -2.76
N GLY A 188 1.25 -1.61 -4.08
CA GLY A 188 1.68 -2.81 -4.79
C GLY A 188 0.62 -3.92 -4.84
N LEU A 189 -0.66 -3.54 -4.67
CA LEU A 189 -1.80 -4.45 -4.58
C LEU A 189 -2.73 -4.37 -5.80
N TYR A 190 -2.39 -3.53 -6.78
CA TYR A 190 -3.21 -3.34 -7.96
C TYR A 190 -3.20 -4.57 -8.86
N GLU A 191 -4.38 -5.07 -9.17
CA GLU A 191 -4.63 -6.13 -10.15
C GLU A 191 -5.31 -5.50 -11.36
N GLY A 192 -4.51 -5.25 -12.40
CA GLY A 192 -4.95 -4.63 -13.63
C GLY A 192 -5.70 -5.54 -14.56
#